data_6b4090d73a2757917e1e1e627588b2b3
#
_entry.id   6b4090d73a2757917e1e1e627588b2b3
#
_cell.length_a   1.000
_cell.length_b   1.000
_cell.length_c   1.000
_cell.angle_alpha   90.00
_cell.angle_beta   90.00
_cell.angle_gamma   90.00
#
_symmetry.space_group_name_H-M   'P 1'
#
loop_
_entity.id
_entity.type
_entity.pdbx_description
1 polymer ?
#
loop_
_entity_poly.entity_id
_entity_poly.type
_entity_poly.pdbx_seq_one_letter_code
_entity_poly.pdbx_strand_id
1 'polypeptide(L)'
;MEYIVYKRFRGAGIDGEFNLRYGTVITEDGGFLIASDGRRICTTTSENGWEHFRPNTQEGAERQKMLNDLYRWYIKNGCSEDFTDDKWPGQENGYWKNRLRTASTNRLKQIYAEKIGGKACLTDMQTI
;
A
#
# COMPACT_ATOMS: atom_id res chain seq x y z
N MET A 1 -19.15 2.53 3.97
CA MET A 1 -17.79 2.98 4.29
C MET A 1 -16.83 2.44 3.25
N GLU A 2 -15.87 3.25 2.85
CA GLU A 2 -14.88 2.80 1.88
C GLU A 2 -13.70 2.13 2.54
N TYR A 3 -13.22 1.08 1.90
CA TYR A 3 -11.99 0.40 2.25
C TYR A 3 -11.07 0.40 1.05
N ILE A 4 -9.79 0.15 1.29
CA ILE A 4 -8.78 0.07 0.25
C ILE A 4 -8.04 -1.26 0.37
N VAL A 5 -7.65 -1.83 -0.76
CA VAL A 5 -6.81 -3.03 -0.79
C VAL A 5 -5.40 -2.62 -0.40
N TYR A 6 -5.01 -3.01 0.80
CA TYR A 6 -3.70 -2.69 1.36
C TYR A 6 -2.63 -3.71 0.93
N LYS A 7 -3.05 -4.94 0.74
CA LYS A 7 -2.21 -6.03 0.26
C LYS A 7 -3.02 -6.81 -0.77
N ARG A 8 -2.44 -7.03 -1.94
CA ARG A 8 -3.15 -7.71 -3.03
C ARG A 8 -3.89 -8.95 -2.53
N PHE A 9 -5.15 -9.07 -2.89
CA PHE A 9 -5.95 -10.23 -2.58
C PHE A 9 -6.25 -11.01 -3.86
N ARG A 10 -5.77 -12.24 -3.92
CA ARG A 10 -6.00 -13.12 -5.06
C ARG A 10 -6.42 -14.48 -4.54
N GLY A 11 -7.62 -14.89 -4.84
CA GLY A 11 -8.14 -16.17 -4.41
C GLY A 11 -9.64 -16.17 -4.25
N ALA A 12 -10.15 -17.19 -3.60
CA ALA A 12 -11.58 -17.37 -3.40
C ALA A 12 -12.09 -16.47 -2.28
N GLY A 13 -13.15 -15.72 -2.56
CA GLY A 13 -13.93 -15.00 -1.57
C GLY A 13 -15.27 -15.67 -1.35
N ILE A 14 -16.18 -14.98 -0.65
CA ILE A 14 -17.50 -15.52 -0.35
C ILE A 14 -18.30 -15.79 -1.65
N ASP A 15 -18.30 -14.85 -2.57
CA ASP A 15 -19.13 -14.93 -3.76
C ASP A 15 -18.33 -15.24 -5.05
N GLY A 16 -17.17 -15.84 -4.93
CA GLY A 16 -16.39 -16.26 -6.10
C GLY A 16 -14.92 -15.90 -6.00
N GLU A 17 -14.23 -15.96 -7.14
CA GLU A 17 -12.80 -15.69 -7.23
C GLU A 17 -12.55 -14.20 -7.41
N PHE A 18 -11.51 -13.71 -6.78
CA PHE A 18 -11.12 -12.31 -6.84
C PHE A 18 -9.64 -12.16 -7.18
N ASN A 19 -9.32 -11.06 -7.83
CA ASN A 19 -7.96 -10.62 -8.08
C ASN A 19 -7.93 -9.11 -7.88
N LEU A 20 -7.75 -8.69 -6.64
CA LEU A 20 -7.85 -7.28 -6.26
C LEU A 20 -6.46 -6.72 -6.03
N ARG A 21 -6.12 -5.73 -6.82
CA ARG A 21 -4.81 -5.10 -6.76
C ARG A 21 -4.71 -4.11 -5.63
N TYR A 22 -3.51 -3.90 -5.16
CA TYR A 22 -3.20 -2.86 -4.18
C TYR A 22 -3.75 -1.51 -4.64
N GLY A 23 -4.41 -0.82 -3.75
CA GLY A 23 -4.99 0.50 -4.03
C GLY A 23 -6.41 0.47 -4.56
N THR A 24 -6.97 -0.70 -4.86
CA THR A 24 -8.36 -0.79 -5.31
C THR A 24 -9.29 -0.38 -4.18
N VAL A 25 -10.26 0.48 -4.48
CA VAL A 25 -11.26 0.92 -3.51
C VAL A 25 -12.44 -0.01 -3.55
N ILE A 26 -12.87 -0.46 -2.38
CA ILE A 26 -14.04 -1.34 -2.22
C ILE A 26 -14.95 -0.75 -1.15
N THR A 27 -16.10 -1.36 -0.94
CA THR A 27 -17.09 -0.86 0.00
C THR A 27 -17.25 -1.84 1.16
N GLU A 28 -17.51 -1.32 2.36
CA GLU A 28 -17.87 -2.13 3.51
C GLU A 28 -19.33 -1.87 3.83
N ASP A 29 -20.10 -2.93 4.01
CA ASP A 29 -21.51 -2.85 4.37
C ASP A 29 -21.86 -4.04 5.26
N GLY A 30 -22.40 -3.75 6.44
CA GLY A 30 -22.82 -4.78 7.38
C GLY A 30 -21.70 -5.73 7.82
N GLY A 31 -20.47 -5.26 7.82
CA GLY A 31 -19.31 -6.08 8.18
C GLY A 31 -18.74 -6.89 7.03
N PHE A 32 -19.28 -6.75 5.83
CA PHE A 32 -18.77 -7.42 4.63
C PHE A 32 -17.99 -6.44 3.75
N LEU A 33 -16.89 -6.91 3.19
CA LEU A 33 -16.15 -6.18 2.17
C LEU A 33 -16.69 -6.59 0.80
N ILE A 34 -17.10 -5.61 0.01
CA ILE A 34 -17.86 -5.82 -1.22
C ILE A 34 -17.11 -5.19 -2.39
N ALA A 35 -16.89 -5.98 -3.43
CA ALA A 35 -16.24 -5.50 -4.65
C ALA A 35 -17.16 -4.58 -5.45
N SER A 36 -16.60 -3.86 -6.40
CA SER A 36 -17.35 -2.91 -7.23
C SER A 36 -18.49 -3.54 -8.03
N ASP A 37 -18.40 -4.84 -8.28
CA ASP A 37 -19.46 -5.58 -8.98
C ASP A 37 -20.53 -6.12 -8.05
N GLY A 38 -20.49 -5.79 -6.76
CA GLY A 38 -21.48 -6.20 -5.77
C GLY A 38 -21.22 -7.54 -5.10
N ARG A 39 -20.17 -8.25 -5.49
CA ARG A 39 -19.87 -9.55 -4.87
C ARG A 39 -19.17 -9.36 -3.54
N ARG A 40 -19.51 -10.20 -2.57
CA ARG A 40 -18.90 -10.18 -1.24
C ARG A 40 -17.54 -10.88 -1.30
N ILE A 41 -16.53 -10.22 -0.75
CA ILE A 41 -15.16 -10.74 -0.71
C ILE A 41 -14.95 -11.55 0.57
N CYS A 42 -15.08 -10.90 1.71
CA CYS A 42 -14.89 -11.50 3.02
C CYS A 42 -15.47 -10.56 4.08
N THR A 43 -15.39 -10.96 5.35
CA THR A 43 -15.77 -10.07 6.44
C THR A 43 -14.58 -9.25 6.90
N THR A 44 -14.85 -8.09 7.50
CA THR A 44 -13.79 -7.21 8.02
C THR A 44 -13.01 -7.84 9.17
N THR A 45 -13.64 -8.78 9.87
CA THR A 45 -13.03 -9.45 11.03
C THR A 45 -12.30 -10.73 10.68
N SER A 46 -12.45 -11.23 9.46
CA SER A 46 -11.73 -12.42 9.01
C SER A 46 -10.25 -12.11 8.83
N GLU A 47 -9.43 -13.16 8.82
CA GLU A 47 -7.99 -13.01 8.61
C GLU A 47 -7.71 -12.29 7.28
N ASN A 48 -8.38 -12.69 6.21
CA ASN A 48 -8.23 -12.02 4.93
C ASN A 48 -8.67 -10.55 5.01
N GLY A 49 -9.72 -10.28 5.78
CA GLY A 49 -10.23 -8.93 5.92
C GLY A 49 -9.22 -7.98 6.53
N TRP A 50 -8.70 -8.30 7.71
CA TRP A 50 -7.76 -7.39 8.36
C TRP A 50 -6.35 -7.45 7.77
N GLU A 51 -6.00 -8.53 7.11
CA GLU A 51 -4.67 -8.64 6.50
C GLU A 51 -4.55 -7.88 5.19
N HIS A 52 -5.59 -7.93 4.35
CA HIS A 52 -5.51 -7.39 2.99
C HIS A 52 -6.17 -6.04 2.81
N PHE A 53 -7.04 -5.63 3.72
CA PHE A 53 -7.87 -4.45 3.54
C PHE A 53 -7.78 -3.49 4.72
N ARG A 54 -7.90 -2.19 4.42
CA ARG A 54 -7.88 -1.14 5.45
C ARG A 54 -8.96 -0.11 5.13
N PRO A 55 -9.53 0.56 6.13
CA PRO A 55 -10.42 1.68 5.85
C PRO A 55 -9.72 2.71 4.96
N ASN A 56 -10.44 3.22 3.97
CA ASN A 56 -9.91 4.21 3.05
C ASN A 56 -10.03 5.60 3.69
N THR A 57 -9.04 5.93 4.50
CA THR A 57 -8.97 7.19 5.22
C THR A 57 -8.00 8.13 4.52
N GLN A 58 -7.94 9.37 4.99
CA GLN A 58 -6.95 10.33 4.49
C GLN A 58 -5.54 9.78 4.66
N GLU A 59 -5.26 9.12 5.78
CA GLU A 59 -3.97 8.48 6.01
C GLU A 59 -3.66 7.42 4.95
N GLY A 60 -4.64 6.58 4.62
CA GLY A 60 -4.48 5.58 3.58
C GLY A 60 -4.24 6.18 2.20
N ALA A 61 -4.93 7.27 1.89
CA ALA A 61 -4.73 7.98 0.62
C ALA A 61 -3.34 8.60 0.53
N GLU A 62 -2.87 9.20 1.62
CA GLU A 62 -1.53 9.77 1.68
C GLU A 62 -0.46 8.70 1.54
N ARG A 63 -0.64 7.56 2.20
CA ARG A 63 0.26 6.43 2.09
C ARG A 63 0.32 5.93 0.65
N GLN A 64 -0.82 5.81 -0.01
CA GLN A 64 -0.89 5.38 -1.42
C GLN A 64 -0.12 6.34 -2.31
N LYS A 65 -0.28 7.63 -2.09
CA LYS A 65 0.43 8.64 -2.87
C LYS A 65 1.94 8.51 -2.71
N MET A 66 2.41 8.34 -1.48
CA MET A 66 3.84 8.14 -1.22
C MET A 66 4.37 6.91 -1.94
N LEU A 67 3.63 5.81 -1.89
CA LEU A 67 4.04 4.58 -2.57
C LEU A 67 4.13 4.77 -4.08
N ASN A 68 3.13 5.41 -4.68
CA ASN A 68 3.12 5.64 -6.13
C ASN A 68 4.32 6.50 -6.55
N ASP A 69 4.60 7.54 -5.79
CA ASP A 69 5.72 8.43 -6.07
C ASP A 69 7.06 7.70 -5.93
N LEU A 70 7.20 6.88 -4.89
CA LEU A 70 8.41 6.09 -4.68
C LEU A 70 8.61 5.04 -5.76
N TYR A 71 7.56 4.37 -6.18
CA TYR A 71 7.65 3.40 -7.26
C TYR A 71 8.19 4.07 -8.53
N ARG A 72 7.65 5.23 -8.90
CA ARG A 72 8.12 5.97 -10.07
C ARG A 72 9.57 6.41 -9.92
N TRP A 73 9.93 6.89 -8.74
CA TRP A 73 11.30 7.32 -8.47
C TRP A 73 12.30 6.18 -8.64
N TYR A 74 12.01 5.02 -8.04
CA TYR A 74 12.91 3.87 -8.13
C TYR A 74 12.96 3.25 -9.52
N ILE A 75 11.86 3.26 -10.25
CA ILE A 75 11.86 2.80 -11.64
C ILE A 75 12.81 3.67 -12.48
N LYS A 76 12.81 4.96 -12.24
CA LYS A 76 13.65 5.89 -12.98
C LYS A 76 15.12 5.86 -12.55
N ASN A 77 15.38 5.71 -11.26
CA ASN A 77 16.72 5.91 -10.69
C ASN A 77 17.43 4.61 -10.25
N GLY A 78 16.74 3.49 -10.26
CA GLY A 78 17.27 2.22 -9.80
C GLY A 78 17.03 2.01 -8.31
N CYS A 79 17.05 0.76 -7.88
CA CYS A 79 16.65 0.40 -6.52
C CYS A 79 17.62 -0.51 -5.76
N SER A 80 18.69 -0.99 -6.40
CA SER A 80 19.49 -2.05 -5.81
C SER A 80 20.16 -1.69 -4.48
N GLU A 81 20.56 -0.46 -4.29
CA GLU A 81 21.27 -0.06 -3.08
C GLU A 81 20.36 0.02 -1.85
N ASP A 82 19.11 0.38 -2.07
CA ASP A 82 18.17 0.59 -0.97
C ASP A 82 17.42 -0.67 -0.57
N PHE A 83 17.51 -1.72 -1.35
CA PHE A 83 16.75 -2.95 -1.13
C PHE A 83 17.62 -4.17 -0.92
N THR A 84 18.72 -3.99 -0.23
CA THR A 84 19.56 -5.11 0.19
C THR A 84 18.89 -5.82 1.37
N ASP A 85 19.18 -7.11 1.52
CA ASP A 85 18.52 -7.93 2.53
C ASP A 85 18.75 -7.43 3.96
N ASP A 86 19.91 -6.85 4.24
CA ASP A 86 20.24 -6.33 5.57
C ASP A 86 19.36 -5.14 5.98
N LYS A 87 18.83 -4.40 5.02
CA LYS A 87 17.95 -3.27 5.28
C LYS A 87 16.49 -3.68 5.45
N TRP A 88 16.15 -4.89 5.09
CA TRP A 88 14.79 -5.40 5.13
C TRP A 88 14.69 -6.75 5.84
N PRO A 89 14.98 -6.79 7.14
CA PRO A 89 14.93 -8.05 7.89
C PRO A 89 13.53 -8.64 7.86
N GLY A 90 13.46 -9.95 7.69
CA GLY A 90 12.19 -10.65 7.55
C GLY A 90 11.64 -10.69 6.14
N GLN A 91 12.29 -9.99 5.20
CA GLN A 91 11.84 -9.94 3.81
C GLN A 91 12.99 -10.27 2.85
N GLU A 92 13.87 -11.15 3.27
CA GLU A 92 15.01 -11.58 2.48
C GLU A 92 14.53 -12.13 1.13
N ASN A 93 15.20 -11.70 0.07
CA ASN A 93 14.83 -12.03 -1.32
C ASN A 93 13.47 -11.49 -1.75
N GLY A 94 12.90 -10.56 -1.01
CA GLY A 94 11.65 -9.93 -1.37
C GLY A 94 11.80 -8.96 -2.54
N TYR A 95 10.77 -8.88 -3.35
CA TYR A 95 10.73 -7.91 -4.43
C TYR A 95 10.62 -6.49 -3.86
N TRP A 96 11.34 -5.54 -4.43
CA TRP A 96 11.46 -4.19 -3.86
C TRP A 96 10.12 -3.46 -3.68
N LYS A 97 9.20 -3.61 -4.63
CA LYS A 97 7.87 -3.01 -4.49
C LYS A 97 7.10 -3.59 -3.31
N ASN A 98 7.25 -4.89 -3.08
CA ASN A 98 6.60 -5.53 -1.94
C ASN A 98 7.19 -5.08 -0.62
N ARG A 99 8.49 -4.86 -0.58
CA ARG A 99 9.15 -4.33 0.62
C ARG A 99 8.61 -2.95 0.97
N LEU A 100 8.49 -2.05 -0.01
CA LEU A 100 7.91 -0.73 0.22
C LEU A 100 6.46 -0.83 0.67
N ARG A 101 5.67 -1.64 -0.03
CA ARG A 101 4.24 -1.75 0.25
C ARG A 101 3.94 -2.22 1.67
N THR A 102 4.79 -3.06 2.24
CA THR A 102 4.60 -3.62 3.58
C THR A 102 5.36 -2.85 4.65
N ALA A 103 6.10 -1.83 4.31
CA ALA A 103 6.83 -1.02 5.26
C ALA A 103 5.87 -0.22 6.14
N SER A 104 6.31 0.11 7.36
CA SER A 104 5.52 0.97 8.24
C SER A 104 5.36 2.36 7.61
N THR A 105 4.31 3.05 8.01
CA THR A 105 4.08 4.41 7.50
C THR A 105 5.23 5.34 7.85
N ASN A 106 5.78 5.21 9.06
CA ASN A 106 6.93 6.02 9.46
C ASN A 106 8.15 5.77 8.59
N ARG A 107 8.41 4.50 8.27
CA ARG A 107 9.53 4.16 7.39
C ARG A 107 9.32 4.71 5.99
N LEU A 108 8.10 4.62 5.47
CA LEU A 108 7.77 5.21 4.17
C LEU A 108 8.00 6.70 4.15
N LYS A 109 7.60 7.40 5.21
CA LYS A 109 7.82 8.84 5.33
C LYS A 109 9.30 9.17 5.32
N GLN A 110 10.12 8.38 6.00
CA GLN A 110 11.57 8.58 6.01
C GLN A 110 12.16 8.41 4.61
N ILE A 111 11.81 7.33 3.93
CA ILE A 111 12.30 7.08 2.58
C ILE A 111 11.81 8.16 1.62
N TYR A 112 10.56 8.53 1.72
CA TYR A 112 9.97 9.58 0.88
C TYR A 112 10.69 10.91 1.06
N ALA A 113 10.93 11.31 2.30
CA ALA A 113 11.65 12.54 2.59
C ALA A 113 13.07 12.51 2.02
N GLU A 114 13.73 11.37 2.12
CA GLU A 114 15.10 11.23 1.64
C GLU A 114 15.20 11.26 0.11
N LYS A 115 14.26 10.62 -0.59
CA LYS A 115 14.34 10.47 -2.05
C LYS A 115 13.58 11.55 -2.81
N ILE A 116 12.46 12.00 -2.30
CA ILE A 116 11.55 12.91 -3.00
C ILE A 116 11.35 14.19 -2.21
N GLY A 117 10.83 14.08 -1.00
CA GLY A 117 10.42 15.22 -0.21
C GLY A 117 11.56 16.14 0.18
N GLY A 118 12.73 15.59 0.43
CA GLY A 118 13.90 16.36 0.79
C GLY A 118 14.37 17.31 -0.29
N LYS A 119 13.99 17.05 -1.53
CA LYS A 119 14.31 17.92 -2.65
C LYS A 119 13.26 18.97 -2.89
N ALA A 120 12.02 18.65 -2.57
CA ALA A 120 10.90 19.55 -2.79
C ALA A 120 10.73 20.52 -1.64
N CYS A 121 11.05 20.11 -0.49
CA CYS A 121 10.86 20.89 0.70
C CYS A 121 11.79 22.03 0.84
N LEU A 122 12.52 22.05 -0.01
CA LEU A 122 13.33 23.17 0.13
C LEU A 122 12.70 24.39 -0.45
N THR A 123 11.95 23.60 -0.51
CA THR A 123 11.19 24.13 -0.61
C THR A 123 10.30 24.14 -0.38
N ASP A 124 10.27 24.05 -0.30
CA ASP A 124 9.35 24.17 0.16
C ASP A 124 8.95 24.25 0.71
N MET A 125 9.36 24.34 0.78
CA MET A 125 8.99 24.49 1.50
C MET A 125 8.95 24.89 1.57
N GLN A 126 9.35 25.11 1.32
CA GLN A 126 9.22 25.63 1.57
C GLN A 126 8.77 26.04 1.28
N THR A 127 8.92 25.91 1.07
CA THR A 127 8.46 26.39 1.09
C THR A 127 8.02 26.71 1.18
N ILE A 128 8.16 26.88 0.99
CA ILE A 128 7.75 27.29 1.34
C ILE A 128 7.71 27.71 1.53
#